data_48e685dad027238ef694f8905a2a7184
#
_entry.id   48e685dad027238ef694f8905a2a7184
#
_cell.length_a   1.000
_cell.length_b   1.000
_cell.length_c   1.000
_cell.angle_alpha   90.00
_cell.angle_beta   90.00
_cell.angle_gamma   90.00
#
_symmetry.space_group_name_H-M   'P 1'
#
loop_
_entity.id
_entity.type
_entity.pdbx_description
1 polymer ?
#
loop_
_entity_poly.entity_id
_entity_poly.type
_entity_poly.pdbx_seq_one_letter_code
_entity_poly.pdbx_strand_id
1 'polypeptide(L)'
;MTKKTKLELTWPGKDERPKLEPRILIEDPAKSYHASVRRDGDLFDNMLIKGDNLLALKALEQDYQGKVKCIFIDPPYNTGSAFTHYDDGLEHSLWLSLMRDRLEIIKRLLADKGTLWITIDDNEAHYLKVMCDEIFGRSNFVSNVVWQKKYSKQNDAKWLSTSHDHILVYAKNKESWRPNQVQRSDDQLKGYKNIDNDPRGPWQSVVYTCSKTRAERPNLYYGIKHPRTGELVFPSESRVWGYDPARHEQHRHLSTQQIRKAVVTP
;
A
#
# COMPACT_ATOMS: atom_id res chain seq x y z
N MET A 1 -17.32 -14.63 -26.94
CA MET A 1 -16.32 -13.77 -26.25
C MET A 1 -17.04 -12.50 -25.82
N THR A 2 -17.29 -12.32 -24.54
CA THR A 2 -17.90 -11.08 -23.98
C THR A 2 -16.91 -9.94 -24.15
N LYS A 3 -17.31 -8.90 -24.88
CA LYS A 3 -16.55 -7.66 -25.03
C LYS A 3 -16.28 -7.10 -23.62
N LYS A 4 -15.04 -7.10 -23.14
CA LYS A 4 -14.70 -6.46 -21.86
C LYS A 4 -15.02 -4.97 -21.99
N THR A 5 -16.04 -4.51 -21.29
CA THR A 5 -16.37 -3.09 -21.18
C THR A 5 -15.26 -2.41 -20.39
N LYS A 6 -14.69 -1.34 -20.95
CA LYS A 6 -13.67 -0.50 -20.30
C LYS A 6 -14.38 0.69 -19.65
N LEU A 7 -14.17 0.89 -18.36
CA LEU A 7 -14.53 2.13 -17.68
C LEU A 7 -13.49 3.18 -18.06
N GLU A 8 -13.94 4.35 -18.46
CA GLU A 8 -13.08 5.45 -18.87
C GLU A 8 -13.57 6.77 -18.29
N LEU A 9 -12.66 7.55 -17.71
CA LEU A 9 -12.90 8.91 -17.28
C LEU A 9 -12.65 9.84 -18.46
N THR A 10 -13.63 10.70 -18.79
CA THR A 10 -13.54 11.65 -19.90
C THR A 10 -13.66 13.09 -19.40
N TRP A 11 -12.85 13.99 -19.93
CA TRP A 11 -12.88 15.44 -19.65
C TRP A 11 -12.43 16.24 -20.86
N PRO A 12 -12.77 17.55 -20.97
CA PRO A 12 -12.27 18.44 -22.00
C PRO A 12 -10.74 18.49 -22.00
N GLY A 13 -10.11 18.32 -23.17
CA GLY A 13 -8.65 18.31 -23.30
C GLY A 13 -7.96 16.98 -22.94
N LYS A 14 -8.70 15.89 -22.67
CA LYS A 14 -8.08 14.58 -22.34
C LYS A 14 -7.10 14.10 -23.42
N ASP A 15 -7.40 14.33 -24.69
CA ASP A 15 -6.57 13.87 -25.80
C ASP A 15 -5.48 14.87 -26.20
N GLU A 16 -5.54 16.08 -25.66
CA GLU A 16 -4.52 17.09 -25.87
C GLU A 16 -3.25 16.76 -25.09
N ARG A 17 -2.11 16.73 -25.77
CA ARG A 17 -0.82 16.40 -25.16
C ARG A 17 0.13 17.56 -25.28
N PRO A 18 0.81 17.98 -24.20
CA PRO A 18 1.82 19.01 -24.28
C PRO A 18 3.00 18.54 -25.15
N LYS A 19 3.49 19.41 -26.01
CA LYS A 19 4.74 19.18 -26.71
C LYS A 19 5.90 19.41 -25.75
N LEU A 20 6.50 18.33 -25.27
CA LEU A 20 7.62 18.41 -24.34
C LEU A 20 8.91 18.60 -25.13
N GLU A 21 9.61 19.70 -24.87
CA GLU A 21 10.96 19.91 -25.40
C GLU A 21 11.95 18.99 -24.67
N PRO A 22 12.89 18.38 -25.39
CA PRO A 22 13.97 17.62 -24.76
C PRO A 22 14.77 18.52 -23.81
N ARG A 23 14.96 18.09 -22.58
CA ARG A 23 15.79 18.76 -21.58
C ARG A 23 16.82 17.76 -21.05
N ILE A 24 17.96 18.28 -20.64
CA ILE A 24 19.00 17.52 -19.94
C ILE A 24 19.12 18.04 -18.52
N LEU A 25 19.50 17.16 -17.62
CA LEU A 25 19.88 17.54 -16.26
C LEU A 25 21.34 17.99 -16.25
N ILE A 26 21.57 19.19 -15.73
CA ILE A 26 22.92 19.76 -15.63
C ILE A 26 23.21 19.95 -14.15
N GLU A 27 24.33 19.39 -13.67
CA GLU A 27 24.78 19.61 -12.31
C GLU A 27 25.21 21.08 -12.11
N ASP A 28 24.83 21.66 -10.97
CA ASP A 28 25.34 22.94 -10.47
C ASP A 28 26.41 22.65 -9.41
N PRO A 29 27.72 22.67 -9.76
CA PRO A 29 28.79 22.30 -8.83
C PRO A 29 28.86 23.21 -7.60
N ALA A 30 28.38 24.46 -7.72
CA ALA A 30 28.38 25.42 -6.59
C ALA A 30 27.35 25.06 -5.51
N LYS A 31 26.34 24.22 -5.85
CA LYS A 31 25.28 23.75 -4.96
C LYS A 31 25.36 22.25 -4.69
N SER A 32 26.31 21.56 -5.29
CA SER A 32 26.51 20.13 -5.11
C SER A 32 27.46 19.86 -3.95
N TYR A 33 27.11 18.88 -3.12
CA TYR A 33 27.97 18.41 -2.05
C TYR A 33 28.79 17.22 -2.53
N HIS A 34 30.10 17.39 -2.58
CA HIS A 34 31.08 16.33 -2.87
C HIS A 34 31.93 16.08 -1.62
N ALA A 35 31.73 14.93 -0.97
CA ALA A 35 32.53 14.58 0.19
C ALA A 35 34.01 14.42 -0.16
N SER A 36 34.90 15.04 0.61
CA SER A 36 36.33 14.89 0.47
C SER A 36 36.85 13.53 0.93
N VAL A 37 36.12 12.87 1.83
CA VAL A 37 36.41 11.53 2.33
C VAL A 37 35.19 10.64 2.03
N ARG A 38 35.39 9.53 1.32
CA ARG A 38 34.41 8.51 1.03
C ARG A 38 34.75 7.25 1.79
N ARG A 39 33.74 6.64 2.44
CA ARG A 39 33.83 5.34 3.10
C ARG A 39 33.14 4.29 2.24
N ASP A 40 33.50 3.03 2.40
CA ASP A 40 32.82 1.93 1.74
C ASP A 40 31.35 1.93 2.15
N GLY A 41 30.47 1.93 1.15
CA GLY A 41 29.02 1.99 1.35
C GLY A 41 28.39 3.39 1.36
N ASP A 42 29.17 4.46 1.30
CA ASP A 42 28.63 5.82 1.16
C ASP A 42 27.94 5.99 -0.22
N LEU A 43 26.72 6.55 -0.22
CA LEU A 43 25.94 6.83 -1.43
C LEU A 43 25.89 8.34 -1.67
N PHE A 44 26.32 8.78 -2.85
CA PHE A 44 26.37 10.18 -3.27
C PHE A 44 25.47 10.46 -4.49
N ASP A 45 24.50 9.58 -4.74
CA ASP A 45 23.65 9.62 -5.95
C ASP A 45 22.34 10.40 -5.73
N ASN A 46 22.18 11.07 -4.57
CA ASN A 46 21.00 11.88 -4.31
C ASN A 46 21.02 13.14 -5.14
N MET A 47 19.88 13.47 -5.77
CA MET A 47 19.71 14.65 -6.62
C MET A 47 18.57 15.50 -6.16
N LEU A 48 18.76 16.83 -6.13
CA LEU A 48 17.70 17.82 -6.06
C LEU A 48 17.58 18.48 -7.44
N ILE A 49 16.46 18.25 -8.13
CA ILE A 49 16.24 18.78 -9.48
C ILE A 49 15.35 20.02 -9.38
N LYS A 50 15.90 21.17 -9.83
CA LYS A 50 15.17 22.44 -9.90
C LYS A 50 14.62 22.68 -11.31
N GLY A 51 13.30 22.82 -11.44
CA GLY A 51 12.66 23.09 -12.72
C GLY A 51 11.20 22.66 -12.73
N ASP A 52 10.54 22.78 -13.90
CA ASP A 52 9.23 22.19 -14.12
C ASP A 52 9.30 20.67 -13.99
N ASN A 53 8.43 20.10 -13.14
CA ASN A 53 8.49 18.68 -12.81
C ASN A 53 8.11 17.75 -13.97
N LEU A 54 7.29 18.20 -14.95
CA LEU A 54 6.96 17.40 -16.14
C LEU A 54 8.18 17.25 -17.05
N LEU A 55 8.92 18.36 -17.25
CA LEU A 55 10.16 18.37 -18.03
C LEU A 55 11.27 17.57 -17.30
N ALA A 56 11.36 17.72 -15.98
CA ALA A 56 12.31 16.95 -15.16
C ALA A 56 12.02 15.44 -15.22
N LEU A 57 10.76 15.02 -15.07
CA LEU A 57 10.37 13.62 -15.21
C LEU A 57 10.69 13.08 -16.60
N LYS A 58 10.48 13.89 -17.65
CA LYS A 58 10.82 13.51 -19.02
C LYS A 58 12.32 13.34 -19.22
N ALA A 59 13.14 14.21 -18.62
CA ALA A 59 14.61 14.08 -18.67
C ALA A 59 15.09 12.82 -17.96
N LEU A 60 14.46 12.47 -16.83
CA LEU A 60 14.80 11.26 -16.07
C LEU A 60 14.48 9.95 -16.81
N GLU A 61 13.58 9.93 -17.78
CA GLU A 61 13.25 8.71 -18.53
C GLU A 61 14.48 8.07 -19.18
N GLN A 62 15.42 8.86 -19.68
CA GLN A 62 16.60 8.35 -20.36
C GLN A 62 17.39 7.38 -19.46
N ASP A 63 17.62 7.75 -18.21
CA ASP A 63 18.51 7.01 -17.31
C ASP A 63 17.74 6.13 -16.31
N TYR A 64 16.49 6.47 -15.99
CA TYR A 64 15.72 5.84 -14.91
C TYR A 64 14.49 5.07 -15.36
N GLN A 65 14.23 4.93 -16.65
CA GLN A 65 13.10 4.12 -17.11
C GLN A 65 13.20 2.68 -16.59
N GLY A 66 12.14 2.23 -15.91
CA GLY A 66 12.05 0.89 -15.35
C GLY A 66 12.96 0.61 -14.15
N LYS A 67 13.57 1.65 -13.56
CA LYS A 67 14.56 1.48 -12.46
C LYS A 67 14.07 1.98 -11.10
N VAL A 68 13.08 2.89 -11.07
CA VAL A 68 12.66 3.54 -9.83
C VAL A 68 11.83 2.58 -8.97
N LYS A 69 12.27 2.35 -7.75
CA LYS A 69 11.66 1.41 -6.81
C LYS A 69 10.44 1.97 -6.07
N CYS A 70 10.48 3.26 -5.75
CA CYS A 70 9.40 3.94 -5.03
C CYS A 70 9.30 5.38 -5.50
N ILE A 71 8.09 5.83 -5.81
CA ILE A 71 7.79 7.23 -6.11
C ILE A 71 6.72 7.68 -5.12
N PHE A 72 6.97 8.79 -4.43
CA PHE A 72 6.03 9.45 -3.54
C PHE A 72 5.77 10.85 -4.09
N ILE A 73 4.51 11.21 -4.30
CA ILE A 73 4.11 12.52 -4.78
C ILE A 73 3.03 13.13 -3.88
N ASP A 74 3.09 14.45 -3.76
CA ASP A 74 2.14 15.30 -3.07
C ASP A 74 1.66 16.36 -4.07
N PRO A 75 0.64 16.05 -4.91
CA PRO A 75 0.14 16.96 -5.92
C PRO A 75 -0.72 18.07 -5.32
N PRO A 76 -1.08 19.11 -6.09
CA PRO A 76 -2.09 20.09 -5.66
C PRO A 76 -3.39 19.37 -5.30
N TYR A 77 -3.95 19.70 -4.13
CA TYR A 77 -5.22 19.09 -3.67
C TYR A 77 -6.46 19.74 -4.30
N ASN A 78 -6.27 20.82 -5.05
CA ASN A 78 -7.33 21.56 -5.76
C ASN A 78 -8.44 22.07 -4.83
N THR A 79 -8.05 22.54 -3.65
CA THR A 79 -8.96 23.00 -2.59
C THR A 79 -9.58 24.37 -2.85
N GLY A 80 -9.15 25.06 -3.90
CA GLY A 80 -9.55 26.46 -4.18
C GLY A 80 -8.89 27.49 -3.27
N SER A 81 -7.98 27.07 -2.39
CA SER A 81 -7.22 27.94 -1.51
C SER A 81 -5.99 28.47 -2.26
N ALA A 82 -5.97 29.77 -2.56
CA ALA A 82 -4.82 30.42 -3.16
C ALA A 82 -3.65 30.47 -2.19
N PHE A 83 -2.69 29.58 -2.31
CA PHE A 83 -1.38 29.73 -1.68
C PHE A 83 -0.50 30.63 -2.57
N THR A 84 0.22 31.57 -1.98
CA THR A 84 1.02 32.62 -2.69
C THR A 84 2.05 32.09 -3.69
N HIS A 85 2.33 30.79 -3.71
CA HIS A 85 3.29 30.15 -4.60
C HIS A 85 2.76 28.87 -5.29
N TYR A 86 1.47 28.57 -5.15
CA TYR A 86 0.86 27.34 -5.65
C TYR A 86 -0.60 27.60 -6.03
N ASP A 87 -0.93 27.42 -7.30
CA ASP A 87 -2.32 27.54 -7.78
C ASP A 87 -3.08 26.25 -7.45
N ASP A 88 -3.72 26.22 -6.28
CA ASP A 88 -4.54 25.11 -5.82
C ASP A 88 -6.02 25.24 -6.24
N GLY A 89 -6.32 26.19 -7.15
CA GLY A 89 -7.65 26.44 -7.68
C GLY A 89 -7.77 26.17 -9.18
N LEU A 90 -7.03 25.16 -9.69
CA LEU A 90 -7.12 24.78 -11.10
C LEU A 90 -8.53 24.30 -11.45
N GLU A 91 -8.98 24.68 -12.64
CA GLU A 91 -10.18 24.08 -13.19
C GLU A 91 -9.98 22.56 -13.29
N HIS A 92 -10.98 21.80 -12.90
CA HIS A 92 -10.89 20.35 -12.68
C HIS A 92 -10.34 19.58 -13.90
N SER A 93 -10.72 19.95 -15.12
CA SER A 93 -10.22 19.32 -16.34
C SER A 93 -8.73 19.59 -16.60
N LEU A 94 -8.26 20.79 -16.25
CA LEU A 94 -6.84 21.15 -16.32
C LEU A 94 -6.03 20.37 -15.29
N TRP A 95 -6.55 20.22 -14.08
CA TRP A 95 -5.93 19.40 -13.04
C TRP A 95 -5.80 17.93 -13.47
N LEU A 96 -6.87 17.36 -14.06
CA LEU A 96 -6.83 15.99 -14.57
C LEU A 96 -5.78 15.82 -15.68
N SER A 97 -5.68 16.79 -16.60
CA SER A 97 -4.68 16.77 -17.67
C SER A 97 -3.25 16.88 -17.11
N LEU A 98 -3.04 17.78 -16.13
CA LEU A 98 -1.77 17.95 -15.43
C LEU A 98 -1.31 16.65 -14.77
N MET A 99 -2.20 15.96 -14.07
CA MET A 99 -1.90 14.72 -13.37
C MET A 99 -1.67 13.55 -14.33
N ARG A 100 -2.50 13.41 -15.37
CA ARG A 100 -2.35 12.36 -16.37
C ARG A 100 -0.96 12.33 -17.00
N ASP A 101 -0.47 13.47 -17.47
CA ASP A 101 0.80 13.55 -18.18
C ASP A 101 1.98 13.12 -17.31
N ARG A 102 1.93 13.48 -16.03
CA ARG A 102 2.95 13.08 -15.03
C ARG A 102 2.85 11.61 -14.65
N LEU A 103 1.64 11.11 -14.40
CA LEU A 103 1.40 9.72 -14.01
C LEU A 103 1.81 8.73 -15.10
N GLU A 104 1.64 9.07 -16.36
CA GLU A 104 2.10 8.24 -17.47
C GLU A 104 3.63 8.12 -17.52
N ILE A 105 4.37 9.22 -17.26
CA ILE A 105 5.83 9.17 -17.17
C ILE A 105 6.24 8.40 -15.92
N ILE A 106 5.64 8.67 -14.78
CA ILE A 106 5.87 7.96 -13.52
C ILE A 106 5.73 6.44 -13.72
N LYS A 107 4.68 5.99 -14.42
CA LYS A 107 4.50 4.57 -14.73
C LYS A 107 5.69 3.99 -15.51
N ARG A 108 6.26 4.74 -16.46
CA ARG A 108 7.41 4.29 -17.24
C ARG A 108 8.70 4.24 -16.41
N LEU A 109 8.88 5.19 -15.50
CA LEU A 109 10.04 5.21 -14.59
C LEU A 109 10.04 4.05 -13.61
N LEU A 110 8.89 3.61 -13.14
CA LEU A 110 8.78 2.54 -12.13
C LEU A 110 9.37 1.23 -12.62
N ALA A 111 10.18 0.61 -11.78
CA ALA A 111 10.63 -0.78 -11.92
C ALA A 111 9.43 -1.75 -11.82
N ASP A 112 9.59 -2.99 -12.25
CA ASP A 112 8.51 -3.99 -12.20
C ASP A 112 7.97 -4.21 -10.78
N LYS A 113 8.85 -4.20 -9.79
CA LYS A 113 8.50 -4.22 -8.34
C LYS A 113 8.37 -2.83 -7.72
N GLY A 114 8.23 -1.78 -8.53
CA GLY A 114 8.11 -0.41 -8.08
C GLY A 114 6.71 -0.03 -7.65
N THR A 115 6.60 0.98 -6.79
CA THR A 115 5.34 1.49 -6.25
C THR A 115 5.22 3.00 -6.35
N LEU A 116 3.99 3.46 -6.54
CA LEU A 116 3.59 4.86 -6.50
C LEU A 116 2.71 5.11 -5.29
N TRP A 117 2.99 6.18 -4.56
CA TRP A 117 2.25 6.67 -3.40
C TRP A 117 1.85 8.11 -3.65
N ILE A 118 0.57 8.42 -3.53
CA ILE A 118 0.02 9.74 -3.84
C ILE A 118 -0.81 10.22 -2.67
N THR A 119 -0.41 11.33 -2.04
CA THR A 119 -1.25 12.01 -1.04
C THR A 119 -2.31 12.85 -1.74
N ILE A 120 -3.52 12.87 -1.22
CA ILE A 120 -4.64 13.64 -1.77
C ILE A 120 -5.77 13.71 -0.74
N ASP A 121 -6.60 14.72 -0.81
CA ASP A 121 -7.83 14.81 -0.02
C ASP A 121 -9.09 14.42 -0.84
N ASP A 122 -10.27 14.54 -0.21
CA ASP A 122 -11.55 14.18 -0.83
C ASP A 122 -11.90 14.99 -2.08
N ASN A 123 -11.30 16.17 -2.32
CA ASN A 123 -11.62 16.99 -3.48
C ASN A 123 -11.30 16.26 -4.79
N GLU A 124 -10.15 15.61 -4.87
CA GLU A 124 -9.70 14.97 -6.11
C GLU A 124 -9.43 13.45 -5.99
N ALA A 125 -9.47 12.88 -4.77
CA ALA A 125 -9.11 11.48 -4.55
C ALA A 125 -9.86 10.49 -5.43
N HIS A 126 -11.14 10.71 -5.64
CA HIS A 126 -11.99 9.77 -6.38
C HIS A 126 -11.72 9.78 -7.88
N TYR A 127 -11.51 10.96 -8.46
CA TYR A 127 -11.15 11.10 -9.88
C TYR A 127 -9.73 10.64 -10.14
N LEU A 128 -8.80 10.99 -9.26
CA LEU A 128 -7.42 10.50 -9.29
C LEU A 128 -7.37 8.97 -9.26
N LYS A 129 -8.19 8.35 -8.42
CA LYS A 129 -8.28 6.89 -8.33
C LYS A 129 -8.70 6.25 -9.65
N VAL A 130 -9.73 6.81 -10.31
CA VAL A 130 -10.20 6.30 -11.62
C VAL A 130 -9.12 6.49 -12.69
N MET A 131 -8.49 7.66 -12.74
CA MET A 131 -7.37 7.93 -13.66
C MET A 131 -6.19 6.96 -13.45
N CYS A 132 -5.82 6.72 -12.20
CA CYS A 132 -4.77 5.75 -11.88
C CYS A 132 -5.18 4.32 -12.28
N ASP A 133 -6.46 3.95 -12.16
CA ASP A 133 -6.96 2.66 -12.65
C ASP A 133 -6.81 2.52 -14.17
N GLU A 134 -7.03 3.60 -14.93
CA GLU A 134 -6.80 3.61 -16.38
C GLU A 134 -5.32 3.48 -16.71
N ILE A 135 -4.46 4.23 -16.04
CA ILE A 135 -3.02 4.30 -16.34
C ILE A 135 -2.31 3.04 -15.86
N PHE A 136 -2.43 2.68 -14.59
CA PHE A 136 -1.69 1.58 -13.97
C PHE A 136 -2.39 0.23 -14.11
N GLY A 137 -3.70 0.23 -14.32
CA GLY A 137 -4.56 -0.94 -14.27
C GLY A 137 -5.17 -1.15 -12.88
N ARG A 138 -6.48 -1.37 -12.81
CA ARG A 138 -7.23 -1.57 -11.56
C ARG A 138 -6.68 -2.73 -10.70
N SER A 139 -6.18 -3.79 -11.34
CA SER A 139 -5.56 -4.93 -10.64
C SER A 139 -4.30 -4.56 -9.87
N ASN A 140 -3.64 -3.47 -10.24
CA ASN A 140 -2.41 -2.97 -9.63
C ASN A 140 -2.65 -2.00 -8.47
N PHE A 141 -3.91 -1.67 -8.18
CA PHE A 141 -4.26 -0.94 -6.97
C PHE A 141 -3.95 -1.78 -5.73
N VAL A 142 -3.14 -1.22 -4.83
CA VAL A 142 -2.74 -1.89 -3.59
C VAL A 142 -3.68 -1.53 -2.47
N SER A 143 -3.78 -0.24 -2.14
CA SER A 143 -4.58 0.24 -1.00
C SER A 143 -4.86 1.74 -1.09
N ASN A 144 -5.90 2.19 -0.38
CA ASN A 144 -6.07 3.56 0.05
C ASN A 144 -5.76 3.60 1.55
N VAL A 145 -4.64 4.24 1.91
CA VAL A 145 -4.25 4.43 3.31
C VAL A 145 -4.85 5.73 3.80
N VAL A 146 -5.54 5.69 4.93
CA VAL A 146 -6.11 6.87 5.57
C VAL A 146 -5.05 7.48 6.49
N TRP A 147 -4.67 8.72 6.22
CA TRP A 147 -3.70 9.48 7.00
C TRP A 147 -4.44 10.46 7.91
N GLN A 148 -4.40 10.26 9.21
CA GLN A 148 -4.99 11.17 10.17
C GLN A 148 -4.13 12.43 10.30
N LYS A 149 -4.61 13.56 9.76
CA LYS A 149 -3.89 14.84 9.77
C LYS A 149 -4.27 15.76 10.95
N LYS A 150 -5.44 15.56 11.55
CA LYS A 150 -5.93 16.35 12.68
C LYS A 150 -6.48 15.44 13.77
N TYR A 151 -6.13 15.75 15.02
CA TYR A 151 -6.63 15.04 16.21
C TYR A 151 -7.79 15.77 16.89
N SER A 152 -7.87 17.10 16.74
CA SER A 152 -8.95 17.90 17.33
C SER A 152 -10.16 17.98 16.40
N LYS A 153 -11.35 17.95 16.98
CA LYS A 153 -12.60 18.22 16.27
C LYS A 153 -12.65 19.69 15.81
N GLN A 154 -13.17 19.92 14.61
CA GLN A 154 -13.42 21.26 14.09
C GLN A 154 -14.82 21.70 14.53
N ASN A 155 -14.91 22.61 15.50
CA ASN A 155 -16.19 23.11 16.02
C ASN A 155 -16.92 24.05 15.05
N ASP A 156 -16.21 24.57 14.06
CA ASP A 156 -16.69 25.47 12.99
C ASP A 156 -17.08 24.72 11.70
N ALA A 157 -16.96 23.41 11.69
CA ALA A 157 -17.33 22.62 10.53
C ALA A 157 -18.85 22.69 10.29
N LYS A 158 -19.26 23.24 9.14
CA LYS A 158 -20.66 23.35 8.74
C LYS A 158 -21.34 21.99 8.54
N TRP A 159 -20.57 20.99 8.15
CA TRP A 159 -21.03 19.62 7.88
C TRP A 159 -20.31 18.64 8.79
N LEU A 160 -19.52 17.74 8.21
CA LEU A 160 -18.69 16.80 8.94
C LEU A 160 -17.27 17.34 9.06
N SER A 161 -16.64 17.12 10.22
CA SER A 161 -15.24 17.49 10.44
C SER A 161 -14.31 16.56 9.65
N THR A 162 -13.49 17.12 8.76
CA THR A 162 -12.50 16.39 7.98
C THR A 162 -11.19 16.31 8.75
N SER A 163 -10.75 15.12 9.12
CA SER A 163 -9.57 14.90 9.94
C SER A 163 -8.48 14.06 9.27
N HIS A 164 -8.66 13.68 8.01
CA HIS A 164 -7.76 12.77 7.32
C HIS A 164 -7.52 13.20 5.86
N ASP A 165 -6.47 12.65 5.29
CA ASP A 165 -6.20 12.62 3.86
C ASP A 165 -6.08 11.17 3.41
N HIS A 166 -6.04 10.97 2.10
CA HIS A 166 -5.83 9.68 1.46
C HIS A 166 -4.39 9.55 0.98
N ILE A 167 -3.86 8.33 1.04
CA ILE A 167 -2.64 7.97 0.31
C ILE A 167 -3.01 6.83 -0.61
N LEU A 168 -3.15 7.13 -1.90
CA LEU A 168 -3.42 6.11 -2.93
C LEU A 168 -2.13 5.37 -3.26
N VAL A 169 -2.15 4.05 -3.18
CA VAL A 169 -0.98 3.20 -3.42
C VAL A 169 -1.22 2.30 -4.62
N TYR A 170 -0.33 2.39 -5.60
CA TYR A 170 -0.29 1.53 -6.78
C TYR A 170 1.06 0.84 -6.90
N ALA A 171 1.07 -0.42 -7.30
CA ALA A 171 2.28 -1.09 -7.75
C ALA A 171 2.35 -1.07 -9.28
N LYS A 172 3.55 -1.09 -9.85
CA LYS A 172 3.73 -1.30 -11.30
C LYS A 172 3.18 -2.67 -11.72
N ASN A 173 3.50 -3.69 -10.92
CA ASN A 173 2.97 -5.05 -11.02
C ASN A 173 2.74 -5.57 -9.59
N LYS A 174 1.46 -5.58 -9.15
CA LYS A 174 1.09 -5.98 -7.79
C LYS A 174 1.43 -7.42 -7.47
N GLU A 175 1.41 -8.31 -8.44
CA GLU A 175 1.72 -9.73 -8.22
C GLU A 175 3.19 -9.95 -7.86
N SER A 176 4.09 -9.13 -8.39
CA SER A 176 5.53 -9.19 -8.11
C SER A 176 5.97 -8.35 -6.91
N TRP A 177 5.11 -7.47 -6.38
CA TRP A 177 5.45 -6.60 -5.26
C TRP A 177 4.89 -7.14 -3.93
N ARG A 178 5.64 -6.97 -2.88
CA ARG A 178 5.21 -7.23 -1.48
C ARG A 178 5.79 -6.15 -0.57
N PRO A 179 5.03 -5.66 0.41
CA PRO A 179 5.55 -4.72 1.39
C PRO A 179 6.55 -5.40 2.32
N ASN A 180 7.51 -4.64 2.82
CA ASN A 180 8.36 -5.11 3.90
C ASN A 180 7.54 -5.25 5.19
N GLN A 181 7.78 -6.31 5.93
CA GLN A 181 7.16 -6.47 7.24
C GLN A 181 7.81 -5.51 8.24
N VAL A 182 6.99 -4.82 9.00
CA VAL A 182 7.45 -3.99 10.12
C VAL A 182 7.73 -4.90 11.32
N GLN A 183 8.80 -4.61 12.05
CA GLN A 183 9.07 -5.31 13.31
C GLN A 183 7.92 -5.06 14.29
N ARG A 184 7.53 -6.12 15.01
CA ARG A 184 6.51 -6.00 16.05
C ARG A 184 7.03 -5.12 17.18
N SER A 185 6.17 -4.24 17.70
CA SER A 185 6.50 -3.46 18.88
C SER A 185 6.50 -4.34 20.14
N ASP A 186 7.18 -3.90 21.19
CA ASP A 186 7.22 -4.59 22.48
C ASP A 186 5.80 -4.79 23.05
N ASP A 187 4.90 -3.85 22.83
CA ASP A 187 3.49 -3.97 23.23
C ASP A 187 2.78 -5.12 22.51
N GLN A 188 3.03 -5.32 21.24
CA GLN A 188 2.50 -6.46 20.47
C GLN A 188 3.11 -7.80 20.91
N LEU A 189 4.31 -7.76 21.48
CA LEU A 189 5.02 -8.94 21.95
C LEU A 189 4.71 -9.32 23.41
N LYS A 190 4.07 -8.45 24.20
CA LYS A 190 3.73 -8.68 25.62
C LYS A 190 2.94 -9.97 25.87
N GLY A 191 2.10 -10.39 24.90
CA GLY A 191 1.32 -11.63 24.98
C GLY A 191 2.12 -12.91 24.69
N TYR A 192 3.32 -12.77 24.13
CA TYR A 192 4.17 -13.90 23.76
C TYR A 192 5.10 -14.27 24.94
N LYS A 193 4.99 -15.50 25.43
CA LYS A 193 5.80 -16.02 26.54
C LYS A 193 6.39 -17.37 26.18
N ASN A 194 7.57 -17.67 26.68
CA ASN A 194 8.19 -19.00 26.54
C ASN A 194 8.05 -19.78 27.83
N ILE A 195 6.80 -20.20 28.11
CA ILE A 195 6.45 -20.90 29.39
C ILE A 195 6.94 -22.34 29.43
N ASP A 196 7.29 -22.92 28.31
CA ASP A 196 7.71 -24.32 28.17
C ASP A 196 9.18 -24.44 27.70
N ASN A 197 9.94 -23.35 27.74
CA ASN A 197 11.33 -23.29 27.30
C ASN A 197 11.54 -23.81 25.86
N ASP A 198 10.60 -23.54 24.98
CA ASP A 198 10.68 -23.95 23.57
C ASP A 198 11.88 -23.28 22.88
N PRO A 199 12.77 -24.06 22.24
CA PRO A 199 13.97 -23.50 21.56
C PRO A 199 13.64 -22.55 20.41
N ARG A 200 12.40 -22.50 19.94
CA ARG A 200 11.94 -21.59 18.90
C ARG A 200 11.59 -20.19 19.44
N GLY A 201 11.55 -20.01 20.75
CA GLY A 201 11.28 -18.75 21.41
C GLY A 201 9.83 -18.55 21.90
N PRO A 202 9.47 -17.32 22.23
CA PRO A 202 8.15 -16.98 22.80
C PRO A 202 6.99 -17.28 21.84
N TRP A 203 5.87 -17.72 22.40
CA TRP A 203 4.65 -18.01 21.66
C TRP A 203 3.41 -17.54 22.40
N GLN A 204 2.28 -17.47 21.73
CA GLN A 204 0.97 -17.13 22.28
C GLN A 204 -0.07 -18.11 21.77
N SER A 205 -0.96 -18.58 22.65
CA SER A 205 -2.07 -19.43 22.25
C SER A 205 -3.11 -18.64 21.47
N VAL A 206 -3.69 -19.28 20.46
CA VAL A 206 -4.75 -18.71 19.63
C VAL A 206 -6.01 -19.57 19.75
N VAL A 207 -7.18 -18.92 19.69
CA VAL A 207 -8.46 -19.63 19.74
C VAL A 207 -8.62 -20.46 18.47
N TYR A 208 -8.80 -21.77 18.61
CA TYR A 208 -8.94 -22.71 17.48
C TYR A 208 -10.39 -22.84 16.97
N THR A 209 -11.32 -22.10 17.56
CA THR A 209 -12.73 -22.09 17.17
C THR A 209 -13.11 -20.79 16.49
N CYS A 210 -14.14 -20.81 15.62
CA CYS A 210 -14.76 -19.62 15.04
C CYS A 210 -16.19 -19.43 15.57
N SER A 211 -16.70 -18.19 15.51
CA SER A 211 -18.03 -17.77 15.99
C SER A 211 -19.13 -18.10 14.99
N LYS A 212 -19.19 -19.40 14.61
CA LYS A 212 -20.26 -19.98 13.81
C LYS A 212 -20.89 -21.12 14.57
N THR A 213 -22.18 -21.30 14.44
CA THR A 213 -22.90 -22.37 15.12
C THR A 213 -22.80 -23.69 14.34
N ARG A 214 -23.11 -24.80 15.02
CA ARG A 214 -23.21 -26.11 14.38
C ARG A 214 -24.23 -26.13 13.22
N ALA A 215 -25.32 -25.38 13.33
CA ALA A 215 -26.33 -25.29 12.27
C ALA A 215 -25.83 -24.56 11.02
N GLU A 216 -25.00 -23.51 11.20
CA GLU A 216 -24.42 -22.76 10.09
C GLU A 216 -23.26 -23.51 9.40
N ARG A 217 -22.50 -24.30 10.15
CA ARG A 217 -21.29 -25.01 9.65
C ARG A 217 -21.19 -26.42 10.27
N PRO A 218 -22.09 -27.33 9.94
CA PRO A 218 -22.13 -28.68 10.53
C PRO A 218 -20.86 -29.51 10.25
N ASN A 219 -20.19 -29.28 9.11
CA ASN A 219 -18.94 -29.90 8.72
C ASN A 219 -17.74 -29.50 9.58
N LEU A 220 -17.85 -28.41 10.35
CA LEU A 220 -16.81 -27.94 11.28
C LEU A 220 -17.11 -28.29 12.74
N TYR A 221 -18.18 -29.03 13.02
CA TYR A 221 -18.56 -29.52 14.35
C TYR A 221 -18.28 -31.01 14.46
N TYR A 222 -17.09 -31.35 14.92
CA TYR A 222 -16.61 -32.75 15.05
C TYR A 222 -15.75 -32.90 16.31
N GLY A 223 -15.56 -34.14 16.76
CA GLY A 223 -14.71 -34.46 17.93
C GLY A 223 -13.24 -34.50 17.57
N ILE A 224 -12.42 -33.74 18.28
CA ILE A 224 -10.95 -33.81 18.20
C ILE A 224 -10.46 -34.66 19.39
N LYS A 225 -9.66 -35.68 19.11
CA LYS A 225 -9.09 -36.54 20.16
C LYS A 225 -8.03 -35.81 20.99
N HIS A 226 -8.25 -35.68 22.29
CA HIS A 226 -7.29 -35.05 23.18
C HIS A 226 -6.00 -35.91 23.25
N PRO A 227 -4.80 -35.33 23.09
CA PRO A 227 -3.57 -36.10 22.89
C PRO A 227 -3.12 -36.86 24.14
N ARG A 228 -3.52 -36.44 25.35
CA ARG A 228 -3.14 -37.11 26.61
C ARG A 228 -4.22 -38.05 27.14
N THR A 229 -5.48 -37.64 27.12
CA THR A 229 -6.58 -38.42 27.72
C THR A 229 -7.25 -39.35 26.74
N GLY A 230 -7.14 -39.10 25.42
CA GLY A 230 -7.81 -39.85 24.38
C GLY A 230 -9.29 -39.51 24.19
N GLU A 231 -9.85 -38.66 25.04
CA GLU A 231 -11.25 -38.22 24.97
C GLU A 231 -11.52 -37.35 23.77
N LEU A 232 -12.76 -37.39 23.27
CA LEU A 232 -13.20 -36.50 22.17
C LEU A 232 -13.64 -35.15 22.74
N VAL A 233 -12.99 -34.09 22.31
CA VAL A 233 -13.30 -32.70 22.65
C VAL A 233 -14.08 -32.09 21.52
N PHE A 234 -15.22 -31.49 21.81
CA PHE A 234 -16.06 -30.75 20.85
C PHE A 234 -15.99 -29.25 21.16
N PRO A 235 -16.22 -28.37 20.17
CA PRO A 235 -16.41 -26.96 20.47
C PRO A 235 -17.71 -26.76 21.25
N SER A 236 -17.88 -25.58 21.88
CA SER A 236 -19.18 -25.26 22.50
C SER A 236 -20.28 -25.22 21.43
N GLU A 237 -21.55 -25.39 21.84
CA GLU A 237 -22.69 -25.42 20.92
C GLU A 237 -22.83 -24.15 20.05
N SER A 238 -22.36 -23.02 20.55
CA SER A 238 -22.35 -21.73 19.86
C SER A 238 -21.13 -21.51 18.96
N ARG A 239 -20.23 -22.50 18.85
CA ARG A 239 -18.97 -22.38 18.09
C ARG A 239 -18.71 -23.66 17.30
N VAL A 240 -17.86 -23.54 16.29
CA VAL A 240 -17.30 -24.68 15.53
C VAL A 240 -15.78 -24.54 15.42
N TRP A 241 -15.09 -25.60 14.99
CA TRP A 241 -13.66 -25.51 14.76
C TRP A 241 -13.34 -24.54 13.60
N GLY A 242 -12.17 -23.96 13.61
CA GLY A 242 -11.69 -23.05 12.56
C GLY A 242 -11.36 -23.76 11.23
N TYR A 243 -11.17 -25.07 11.27
CA TYR A 243 -10.78 -25.90 10.11
C TYR A 243 -11.64 -27.15 10.05
N ASP A 244 -11.81 -27.69 8.82
CA ASP A 244 -12.44 -28.99 8.58
C ASP A 244 -11.55 -30.15 9.06
N PRO A 245 -12.10 -31.39 9.19
CA PRO A 245 -11.35 -32.53 9.68
C PRO A 245 -10.09 -32.86 8.85
N ALA A 246 -10.15 -32.72 7.53
CA ALA A 246 -9.02 -33.04 6.66
C ALA A 246 -7.86 -32.03 6.86
N ARG A 247 -8.18 -30.74 6.98
CA ARG A 247 -7.21 -29.69 7.24
C ARG A 247 -6.67 -29.75 8.68
N HIS A 248 -7.54 -30.14 9.64
CA HIS A 248 -7.11 -30.42 11.00
C HIS A 248 -6.08 -31.56 11.06
N GLU A 249 -6.33 -32.66 10.35
CA GLU A 249 -5.42 -33.81 10.32
C GLU A 249 -4.09 -33.44 9.65
N GLN A 250 -4.10 -32.64 8.59
CA GLN A 250 -2.87 -32.09 8.01
C GLN A 250 -2.06 -31.28 9.04
N HIS A 251 -2.71 -30.46 9.85
CA HIS A 251 -2.05 -29.69 10.90
C HIS A 251 -1.53 -30.59 12.03
N ARG A 252 -2.21 -31.69 12.34
CA ARG A 252 -1.81 -32.66 13.35
C ARG A 252 -0.51 -33.40 12.99
N HIS A 253 -0.29 -33.66 11.71
CA HIS A 253 0.96 -34.26 11.21
C HIS A 253 2.11 -33.26 11.05
N LEU A 254 1.83 -31.95 11.08
CA LEU A 254 2.88 -30.97 11.15
C LEU A 254 3.64 -31.12 12.46
N SER A 255 4.96 -31.17 12.41
CA SER A 255 5.77 -31.11 13.64
C SER A 255 5.28 -29.94 14.49
N THR A 256 5.42 -30.03 15.81
CA THR A 256 5.06 -28.94 16.73
C THR A 256 5.66 -27.61 16.27
N GLN A 257 6.78 -27.64 15.56
CA GLN A 257 7.39 -26.49 14.87
C GLN A 257 6.53 -25.89 13.78
N GLN A 258 5.90 -26.69 12.94
CA GLN A 258 5.08 -26.22 11.83
C GLN A 258 3.71 -25.74 12.31
N ILE A 259 3.12 -26.38 13.31
CA ILE A 259 1.86 -25.96 13.94
C ILE A 259 2.02 -24.57 14.56
N ARG A 260 3.10 -24.31 15.31
CA ARG A 260 3.37 -23.00 15.90
C ARG A 260 3.66 -21.92 14.85
N LYS A 261 4.30 -22.23 13.72
CA LYS A 261 4.45 -21.32 12.58
C LYS A 261 3.12 -20.99 11.91
N ALA A 262 2.22 -21.97 11.77
CA ALA A 262 0.89 -21.76 11.18
C ALA A 262 -0.02 -20.89 12.10
N VAL A 263 0.25 -20.89 13.40
CA VAL A 263 -0.49 -20.13 14.42
C VAL A 263 0.12 -18.71 14.63
N VAL A 264 1.37 -18.50 14.26
CA VAL A 264 2.13 -17.25 14.47
C VAL A 264 2.25 -16.39 13.20
N THR A 265 1.91 -16.90 12.03
CA THR A 265 1.82 -16.09 10.80
C THR A 265 0.43 -15.49 10.69
N PRO A 266 0.30 -14.12 10.70
CA PRO A 266 -0.96 -13.44 10.43
C PRO A 266 -1.47 -13.68 9.02
#